data_5c7b17ce89113f9b4f53b6524be58771
#
_entry.id   5c7b17ce89113f9b4f53b6524be58771
#
_cell.length_a   1.000
_cell.length_b   1.000
_cell.length_c   1.000
_cell.angle_alpha   90.00
_cell.angle_beta   90.00
_cell.angle_gamma   90.00
#
_symmetry.space_group_name_H-M   'P 1'
#
loop_
_entity.id
_entity.type
_entity.pdbx_description
1 polymer ?
#
loop_
_entity_poly.entity_id
_entity_poly.type
_entity_poly.pdbx_seq_one_letter_code
_entity_poly.pdbx_strand_id
1 'polypeptide(L)'
;MDELTPVMKKIILHWGEMGSSWGINRTVAQIYALLYLSPDPLTADELSTSLAIARSTVSTGLHELQSWGVVKVIHVLGDRRDHFTTMNDIWEIFRVILDERKRREIDPTLEFLQETVSDSKYQAP
;
A
#
# COMPACT_ATOMS: atom_id res chain seq x y z
N MET A 1 6.76 13.70 16.18
CA MET A 1 6.94 13.88 14.73
C MET A 1 6.59 15.31 14.36
N ASP A 2 7.40 15.94 13.52
CA ASP A 2 7.13 17.29 13.05
C ASP A 2 5.89 17.33 12.15
N GLU A 3 5.28 18.51 12.06
CA GLU A 3 4.14 18.69 11.18
C GLU A 3 4.54 18.42 9.73
N LEU A 4 3.58 17.93 8.96
CA LEU A 4 3.76 17.70 7.54
C LEU A 4 3.95 19.04 6.82
N THR A 5 4.98 19.11 6.00
CA THR A 5 5.18 20.27 5.13
C THR A 5 4.11 20.30 4.04
N PRO A 6 3.83 21.47 3.43
CA PRO A 6 2.89 21.53 2.31
C PRO A 6 3.27 20.58 1.17
N VAL A 7 4.56 20.42 0.89
CA VAL A 7 5.03 19.51 -0.16
C VAL A 7 4.72 18.06 0.20
N MET A 8 4.98 17.66 1.45
CA MET A 8 4.67 16.30 1.92
C MET A 8 3.19 16.00 1.81
N LYS A 9 2.32 16.94 2.24
CA LYS A 9 0.87 16.79 2.12
C LYS A 9 0.44 16.58 0.68
N LYS A 10 1.02 17.34 -0.23
CA LYS A 10 0.71 17.24 -1.66
C LYS A 10 1.11 15.87 -2.21
N ILE A 11 2.28 15.37 -1.85
CA ILE A 11 2.77 14.06 -2.28
C ILE A 11 1.86 12.96 -1.73
N ILE A 12 1.50 13.02 -0.45
CA ILE A 12 0.66 12.02 0.20
C ILE A 12 -0.72 11.97 -0.46
N LEU A 13 -1.33 13.15 -0.72
CA LEU A 13 -2.63 13.22 -1.37
C LEU A 13 -2.57 12.65 -2.79
N HIS A 14 -1.56 13.00 -3.55
CA HIS A 14 -1.37 12.49 -4.90
C HIS A 14 -1.17 10.97 -4.91
N TRP A 15 -0.35 10.47 -3.99
CA TRP A 15 -0.11 9.04 -3.86
C TRP A 15 -1.38 8.28 -3.52
N GLY A 16 -2.20 8.85 -2.62
CA GLY A 16 -3.52 8.29 -2.28
C GLY A 16 -4.45 8.20 -3.48
N GLU A 17 -4.51 9.26 -4.28
CA GLU A 17 -5.33 9.29 -5.49
C GLU A 17 -4.84 8.27 -6.53
N MET A 18 -3.53 8.19 -6.72
CA MET A 18 -2.93 7.22 -7.63
C MET A 18 -3.23 5.79 -7.18
N GLY A 19 -3.05 5.51 -5.89
CA GLY A 19 -3.37 4.20 -5.32
C GLY A 19 -4.82 3.83 -5.54
N SER A 20 -5.75 4.77 -5.30
CA SER A 20 -7.18 4.56 -5.52
C SER A 20 -7.47 4.22 -6.98
N SER A 21 -6.82 4.90 -7.93
CA SER A 21 -6.96 4.60 -9.36
C SER A 21 -6.48 3.20 -9.72
N TRP A 22 -5.54 2.65 -8.95
CA TRP A 22 -5.00 1.30 -9.15
C TRP A 22 -5.73 0.24 -8.32
N GLY A 23 -6.84 0.61 -7.68
CA GLY A 23 -7.61 -0.32 -6.87
C GLY A 23 -7.06 -0.53 -5.45
N ILE A 24 -6.18 0.36 -5.00
CA ILE A 24 -5.62 0.33 -3.65
C ILE A 24 -6.43 1.29 -2.78
N ASN A 25 -6.69 0.91 -1.53
CA ASN A 25 -7.36 1.80 -0.60
C ASN A 25 -6.56 3.09 -0.44
N ARG A 26 -7.24 4.24 -0.59
CA ARG A 26 -6.59 5.56 -0.51
C ARG A 26 -5.82 5.74 0.79
N THR A 27 -6.42 5.36 1.92
CA THR A 27 -5.81 5.51 3.23
C THR A 27 -4.56 4.65 3.38
N VAL A 28 -4.59 3.42 2.89
CA VAL A 28 -3.43 2.52 2.89
C VAL A 28 -2.28 3.14 2.10
N ALA A 29 -2.58 3.68 0.93
CA ALA A 29 -1.58 4.36 0.09
C ALA A 29 -1.00 5.60 0.80
N GLN A 30 -1.82 6.36 1.50
CA GLN A 30 -1.36 7.53 2.26
C GLN A 30 -0.46 7.14 3.44
N ILE A 31 -0.79 6.07 4.15
CA ILE A 31 0.04 5.55 5.23
C ILE A 31 1.43 5.18 4.69
N TYR A 32 1.46 4.46 3.58
CA TYR A 32 2.72 4.09 2.94
C TYR A 32 3.53 5.32 2.54
N ALA A 33 2.88 6.30 1.92
CA ALA A 33 3.55 7.52 1.46
C ALA A 33 4.20 8.28 2.63
N LEU A 34 3.49 8.41 3.75
CA LEU A 34 4.04 9.08 4.92
C LEU A 34 5.24 8.31 5.49
N LEU A 35 5.13 7.01 5.60
CA LEU A 35 6.26 6.18 6.06
C LEU A 35 7.46 6.30 5.12
N TYR A 36 7.22 6.29 3.82
CA TYR A 36 8.28 6.43 2.82
C TYR A 36 9.00 7.77 2.92
N LEU A 37 8.25 8.86 3.14
CA LEU A 37 8.81 10.20 3.23
C LEU A 37 9.49 10.48 4.57
N SER A 38 9.20 9.70 5.60
CA SER A 38 9.74 9.93 6.94
C SER A 38 11.13 9.34 7.07
N PRO A 39 12.10 10.11 7.58
CA PRO A 39 13.45 9.60 7.78
C PRO A 39 13.53 8.55 8.89
N ASP A 40 12.63 8.62 9.86
CA ASP A 40 12.59 7.72 11.01
C ASP A 40 11.34 6.85 11.00
N PRO A 41 11.39 5.66 11.59
CA PRO A 41 10.19 4.83 11.79
C PRO A 41 9.13 5.56 12.61
N LEU A 42 7.86 5.32 12.31
CA LEU A 42 6.73 5.98 12.96
C LEU A 42 5.85 4.95 13.68
N THR A 43 5.26 5.38 14.80
CA THR A 43 4.24 4.60 15.49
C THR A 43 2.88 4.77 14.84
N ALA A 44 1.95 3.86 15.15
CA ALA A 44 0.57 3.99 14.67
C ALA A 44 -0.10 5.27 15.19
N ASP A 45 0.23 5.70 16.41
CA ASP A 45 -0.29 6.96 16.96
C ASP A 45 0.19 8.17 16.17
N GLU A 46 1.46 8.20 15.80
CA GLU A 46 2.02 9.27 14.98
C GLU A 46 1.38 9.31 13.61
N LEU A 47 1.16 8.16 12.98
CA LEU A 47 0.46 8.08 11.70
C LEU A 47 -0.97 8.58 11.82
N SER A 48 -1.69 8.16 12.85
CA SER A 48 -3.05 8.59 13.11
C SER A 48 -3.15 10.12 13.25
N THR A 49 -2.27 10.69 14.05
CA THR A 49 -2.24 12.14 14.29
C THR A 49 -1.87 12.90 13.02
N SER A 50 -0.83 12.47 12.32
CA SER A 50 -0.32 13.18 11.13
C SER A 50 -1.30 13.14 9.97
N LEU A 51 -1.97 12.02 9.76
CA LEU A 51 -2.92 11.85 8.66
C LEU A 51 -4.35 12.20 9.05
N ALA A 52 -4.59 12.50 10.33
CA ALA A 52 -5.93 12.81 10.87
C ALA A 52 -6.94 11.70 10.57
N ILE A 53 -6.55 10.46 10.79
CA ILE A 53 -7.42 9.28 10.60
C ILE A 53 -7.48 8.46 11.89
N ALA A 54 -8.53 7.66 12.03
CA ALA A 54 -8.74 6.86 13.22
C ALA A 54 -7.62 5.84 13.41
N ARG A 55 -7.25 5.59 14.67
CA ARG A 55 -6.21 4.62 15.04
C ARG A 55 -6.52 3.22 14.51
N SER A 56 -7.79 2.82 14.55
CA SER A 56 -8.22 1.53 14.03
C SER A 56 -7.98 1.41 12.51
N THR A 57 -8.22 2.49 11.78
CA THR A 57 -7.98 2.55 10.34
C THR A 57 -6.47 2.43 10.04
N VAL A 58 -5.63 3.10 10.83
CA VAL A 58 -4.18 2.98 10.71
C VAL A 58 -3.74 1.55 10.94
N SER A 59 -4.22 0.92 12.01
CA SER A 59 -3.85 -0.45 12.35
C SER A 59 -4.22 -1.44 11.25
N THR A 60 -5.41 -1.30 10.68
CA THR A 60 -5.86 -2.13 9.55
C THR A 60 -4.97 -1.91 8.32
N GLY A 61 -4.67 -0.66 8.00
CA GLY A 61 -3.81 -0.33 6.86
C GLY A 61 -2.39 -0.84 7.03
N LEU A 62 -1.82 -0.70 8.21
CA LEU A 62 -0.48 -1.22 8.51
C LEU A 62 -0.43 -2.74 8.38
N HIS A 63 -1.46 -3.42 8.86
CA HIS A 63 -1.54 -4.87 8.73
C HIS A 63 -1.55 -5.30 7.27
N GLU A 64 -2.30 -4.61 6.44
CA GLU A 64 -2.36 -4.87 5.01
C GLU A 64 -1.00 -4.63 4.35
N LEU A 65 -0.34 -3.52 4.65
CA LEU A 65 0.99 -3.21 4.11
C LEU A 65 2.05 -4.22 4.57
N GLN A 66 1.95 -4.71 5.81
CA GLN A 66 2.83 -5.77 6.29
C GLN A 66 2.58 -7.08 5.54
N SER A 67 1.33 -7.41 5.26
CA SER A 67 0.98 -8.61 4.50
C SER A 67 1.54 -8.57 3.07
N TRP A 68 1.71 -7.38 2.50
CA TRP A 68 2.34 -7.21 1.19
C TRP A 68 3.86 -7.22 1.25
N GLY A 69 4.45 -7.18 2.46
CA GLY A 69 5.90 -7.19 2.63
C GLY A 69 6.58 -5.87 2.31
N VAL A 70 5.85 -4.76 2.29
CA VAL A 70 6.40 -3.43 1.97
C VAL A 70 6.60 -2.55 3.19
N VAL A 71 6.10 -2.96 4.33
CA VAL A 71 6.28 -2.30 5.63
C VAL A 71 6.71 -3.34 6.64
N LYS A 72 7.64 -2.98 7.49
CA LYS A 72 8.11 -3.85 8.58
C LYS A 72 8.03 -3.14 9.92
N VAL A 73 7.93 -3.94 10.98
CA VAL A 73 7.95 -3.47 12.35
C VAL A 73 9.39 -3.37 12.84
N ILE A 74 9.71 -2.28 13.52
CA ILE A 74 10.99 -2.08 14.19
C ILE A 74 10.73 -1.80 15.65
N HIS A 75 11.53 -2.40 16.52
CA HIS A 75 11.48 -2.16 17.95
C HIS A 75 12.57 -1.16 18.35
N VAL A 76 12.16 -0.14 19.08
CA VAL A 76 13.07 0.91 19.54
C VAL A 76 13.37 0.69 21.03
N LEU A 77 14.65 0.68 21.39
CA LEU A 77 15.06 0.48 22.77
C LEU A 77 14.44 1.55 23.68
N GLY A 78 13.81 1.09 24.75
CA GLY A 78 13.17 1.98 25.72
C GLY A 78 11.74 2.38 25.34
N ASP A 79 11.22 1.90 24.23
CA ASP A 79 9.86 2.16 23.78
C ASP A 79 9.15 0.84 23.50
N ARG A 80 7.99 0.63 24.13
CA ARG A 80 7.20 -0.60 23.97
C ARG A 80 6.33 -0.60 22.74
N ARG A 81 6.16 0.56 22.10
CA ARG A 81 5.30 0.67 20.92
C ARG A 81 6.00 0.12 19.70
N ASP A 82 5.23 -0.48 18.82
CA ASP A 82 5.71 -0.89 17.52
C ASP A 82 5.97 0.37 16.65
N HIS A 83 7.10 0.37 15.99
CA HIS A 83 7.46 1.37 15.00
C HIS A 83 7.45 0.74 13.63
N PHE A 84 7.06 1.50 12.63
CA PHE A 84 6.87 0.98 11.27
C PHE A 84 7.74 1.76 10.31
N THR A 85 8.30 1.06 9.34
CA THR A 85 9.12 1.67 8.28
C THR A 85 8.93 0.93 6.98
N THR A 86 9.22 1.61 5.87
CA THR A 86 9.15 1.02 4.54
C THR A 86 10.50 0.37 4.19
N MET A 87 10.50 -0.41 3.12
CA MET A 87 11.70 -1.03 2.59
C MET A 87 12.48 -0.11 1.65
N ASN A 88 12.13 1.16 1.57
CA ASN A 88 12.84 2.21 0.82
C ASN A 88 13.09 1.93 -0.67
N ASP A 89 12.36 0.98 -1.26
CA ASP A 89 12.46 0.70 -2.69
C ASP A 89 11.09 0.92 -3.33
N ILE A 90 10.95 2.07 -3.99
CA ILE A 90 9.68 2.44 -4.62
C ILE A 90 9.31 1.47 -5.75
N TRP A 91 10.28 0.85 -6.40
CA TRP A 91 10.01 -0.13 -7.44
C TRP A 91 9.39 -1.40 -6.88
N GLU A 92 9.76 -1.74 -5.65
CA GLU A 92 9.20 -2.89 -4.94
C GLU A 92 7.71 -2.73 -4.70
N ILE A 93 7.26 -1.53 -4.28
CA ILE A 93 5.84 -1.29 -4.08
C ILE A 93 5.06 -1.36 -5.41
N PHE A 94 5.62 -0.84 -6.48
CA PHE A 94 4.98 -0.96 -7.80
C PHE A 94 4.85 -2.41 -8.22
N ARG A 95 5.89 -3.21 -8.02
CA ARG A 95 5.86 -4.64 -8.34
C ARG A 95 4.77 -5.35 -7.54
N VAL A 96 4.68 -5.08 -6.25
CA VAL A 96 3.66 -5.68 -5.37
C VAL A 96 2.25 -5.30 -5.84
N ILE A 97 2.04 -4.02 -6.17
CA ILE A 97 0.74 -3.56 -6.66
C ILE A 97 0.36 -4.27 -7.95
N LEU A 98 1.30 -4.38 -8.89
CA LEU A 98 1.05 -5.07 -10.16
C LEU A 98 0.72 -6.55 -9.94
N ASP A 99 1.44 -7.23 -9.05
CA ASP A 99 1.18 -8.62 -8.73
C ASP A 99 -0.21 -8.81 -8.11
N GLU A 100 -0.63 -7.90 -7.21
CA GLU A 100 -1.97 -7.95 -6.61
C GLU A 100 -3.05 -7.75 -7.67
N ARG A 101 -2.90 -6.78 -8.57
CA ARG A 101 -3.86 -6.56 -9.64
C ARG A 101 -3.90 -7.76 -10.59
N LYS A 102 -2.74 -8.29 -10.94
CA LYS A 102 -2.65 -9.47 -11.78
C LYS A 102 -3.43 -10.62 -11.17
N ARG A 103 -3.21 -10.88 -9.88
CA ARG A 103 -3.87 -11.98 -9.19
C ARG A 103 -5.37 -11.79 -9.09
N ARG A 104 -5.83 -10.57 -8.77
CA ARG A 104 -7.24 -10.30 -8.51
C ARG A 104 -8.07 -10.09 -9.78
N GLU A 105 -7.52 -9.45 -10.78
CA GLU A 105 -8.26 -9.00 -11.96
C GLU A 105 -7.78 -9.63 -13.25
N ILE A 106 -6.47 -9.72 -13.44
CA ILE A 106 -5.89 -10.15 -14.71
C ILE A 106 -5.85 -11.68 -14.83
N ASP A 107 -5.36 -12.37 -13.81
CA ASP A 107 -5.24 -13.84 -13.85
C ASP A 107 -6.58 -14.53 -14.05
N PRO A 108 -7.67 -14.18 -13.32
CA PRO A 108 -8.98 -14.76 -13.60
C PRO A 108 -9.47 -14.48 -15.02
N THR A 109 -9.21 -13.29 -15.54
CA THR A 109 -9.59 -12.94 -16.90
C THR A 109 -8.82 -13.76 -17.92
N LEU A 110 -7.50 -13.94 -17.72
CA LEU A 110 -6.67 -14.78 -18.58
C LEU A 110 -7.13 -16.23 -18.55
N GLU A 111 -7.43 -16.77 -17.37
CA GLU A 111 -7.95 -18.12 -17.23
C GLU A 111 -9.26 -18.29 -18.01
N PHE A 112 -10.18 -17.35 -17.85
CA PHE A 112 -11.44 -17.37 -18.57
C PHE A 112 -11.21 -17.35 -20.10
N LEU A 113 -10.34 -16.48 -20.58
CA LEU A 113 -10.03 -16.37 -22.00
C LEU A 113 -9.35 -17.63 -22.52
N GLN A 114 -8.44 -18.23 -21.76
CA GLN A 114 -7.78 -19.46 -22.15
C GLN A 114 -8.77 -20.62 -22.25
N GLU A 115 -9.69 -20.74 -21.29
CA GLU A 115 -10.73 -21.74 -21.33
C GLU A 115 -11.63 -21.55 -22.54
N THR A 116 -12.02 -20.31 -22.81
CA THR A 116 -12.87 -19.97 -23.96
C THR A 116 -12.18 -20.31 -25.29
N VAL A 117 -10.92 -19.95 -25.43
CA VAL A 117 -10.15 -20.23 -26.65
C VAL A 117 -9.92 -21.74 -26.83
N SER A 118 -9.78 -22.46 -25.74
CA SER A 118 -9.58 -23.92 -25.75
C SER A 118 -10.87 -24.69 -25.99
N ASP A 119 -12.03 -24.04 -25.90
CA ASP A 119 -13.32 -24.69 -26.17
C ASP A 119 -13.36 -25.15 -27.62
N SER A 120 -13.71 -26.43 -27.82
CA SER A 120 -13.77 -27.04 -29.15
C SER A 120 -14.81 -26.38 -30.08
N LYS A 121 -15.74 -25.60 -29.51
CA LYS A 121 -16.75 -24.88 -30.26
C LYS A 121 -16.27 -23.51 -30.71
N TYR A 122 -15.17 -23.00 -30.17
CA TYR A 122 -14.64 -21.71 -30.56
C TYR A 122 -13.92 -21.83 -31.91
N GLN A 123 -14.26 -20.92 -32.82
CA GLN A 123 -13.57 -20.82 -34.08
C GLN A 123 -13.13 -19.38 -34.30
N ALA A 124 -11.83 -19.16 -34.49
CA ALA A 124 -11.30 -17.84 -34.75
C ALA A 124 -11.85 -17.31 -36.07
N PRO A 125 -12.20 -16.01 -36.11
CA PRO A 125 -12.65 -15.39 -37.36
C PRO A 125 -11.58 -15.36 -38.42
#